data_86a3676317e916205f928a9f931aae70
#
_entry.id   86a3676317e916205f928a9f931aae70
#
_cell.length_a   1.000
_cell.length_b   1.000
_cell.length_c   1.000
_cell.angle_alpha   90.00
_cell.angle_beta   90.00
_cell.angle_gamma   90.00
#
_symmetry.space_group_name_H-M   'P 1'
#
loop_
_entity.id
_entity.type
_entity.pdbx_description
1 polymer ?
#
loop_
_entity_poly.entity_id
_entity_poly.type
_entity_poly.pdbx_seq_one_letter_code
_entity_poly.pdbx_strand_id
1 'polypeptide(L)'
;VGSIRDFFQRARRRAAVARDDREMTDDTRAYLVGFIAARRGVEGWVEPATQFNRPSLLLIAHDGEWVRRAVPSGPWAFEFCSRQGIPAYQAGVVPYPQRKRDWDAGRR
;
A
#
# COMPACT_ATOMS: atom_id res chain seq x y z
N VAL A 1 -10.65 -19.21 -17.40
CA VAL A 1 -12.03 -19.63 -17.24
C VAL A 1 -12.40 -19.65 -15.77
N GLY A 2 -13.19 -18.70 -15.34
CA GLY A 2 -13.63 -18.62 -13.97
C GLY A 2 -14.92 -19.38 -13.73
N SER A 3 -15.09 -19.90 -12.54
CA SER A 3 -16.33 -20.47 -12.08
C SER A 3 -17.26 -19.35 -11.58
N ILE A 4 -18.53 -19.69 -11.34
CA ILE A 4 -19.46 -18.77 -10.66
C ILE A 4 -18.90 -18.35 -9.31
N ARG A 5 -18.26 -19.27 -8.61
CA ARG A 5 -17.63 -19.00 -7.32
C ARG A 5 -16.55 -17.92 -7.46
N ASP A 6 -15.69 -18.02 -8.46
CA ASP A 6 -14.64 -17.04 -8.71
C ASP A 6 -15.23 -15.67 -9.05
N PHE A 7 -16.32 -15.66 -9.83
CA PHE A 7 -17.04 -14.45 -10.18
C PHE A 7 -17.53 -13.73 -8.93
N PHE A 8 -18.20 -14.46 -8.02
CA PHE A 8 -18.71 -13.87 -6.80
C PHE A 8 -17.61 -13.41 -5.85
N GLN A 9 -16.50 -14.14 -5.80
CA GLN A 9 -15.35 -13.72 -4.99
C GLN A 9 -14.77 -12.41 -5.50
N ARG A 10 -14.61 -12.27 -6.80
CA ARG A 10 -14.12 -11.03 -7.41
C ARG A 10 -15.09 -9.87 -7.18
N ALA A 11 -16.39 -10.14 -7.30
CA ALA A 11 -17.40 -9.11 -7.07
C ALA A 11 -17.38 -8.62 -5.62
N ARG A 12 -17.24 -9.53 -4.65
CA ARG A 12 -17.13 -9.16 -3.24
C ARG A 12 -15.89 -8.34 -2.95
N ARG A 13 -14.76 -8.70 -3.59
CA ARG A 13 -13.51 -7.95 -3.42
C ARG A 13 -13.65 -6.54 -3.95
N ARG A 14 -14.25 -6.38 -5.13
CA ARG A 14 -14.49 -5.05 -5.70
C ARG A 14 -15.39 -4.21 -4.81
N ALA A 15 -16.45 -4.82 -4.26
CA ALA A 15 -17.37 -4.12 -3.38
C ALA A 15 -16.68 -3.69 -2.08
N ALA A 16 -15.82 -4.55 -1.52
CA ALA A 16 -15.06 -4.22 -0.31
C ALA A 16 -14.09 -3.07 -0.56
N VAL A 17 -13.35 -3.09 -1.68
CA VAL A 17 -12.44 -2.00 -2.02
C VAL A 17 -13.19 -0.70 -2.25
N ALA A 18 -14.36 -0.73 -2.89
CA ALA A 18 -15.16 0.46 -3.11
C ALA A 18 -15.66 1.05 -1.79
N ARG A 19 -16.03 0.21 -0.81
CA ARG A 19 -16.42 0.67 0.52
C ARG A 19 -15.25 1.31 1.24
N ASP A 20 -14.09 0.68 1.19
CA ASP A 20 -12.86 1.18 1.81
C ASP A 20 -12.43 2.50 1.19
N ASP A 21 -12.61 2.66 -0.12
CA ASP A 21 -12.35 3.93 -0.81
C ASP A 21 -13.17 5.07 -0.20
N ARG A 22 -14.44 4.81 0.15
CA ARG A 22 -15.30 5.83 0.76
C ARG A 22 -14.87 6.16 2.19
N GLU A 23 -14.25 5.22 2.88
CA GLU A 23 -13.75 5.44 4.24
C GLU A 23 -12.41 6.18 4.26
N MET A 24 -11.67 6.12 3.16
CA MET A 24 -10.37 6.77 3.05
C MET A 24 -10.52 8.28 2.99
N THR A 25 -9.77 8.99 3.84
CA THR A 25 -9.83 10.44 3.82
C THR A 25 -9.12 11.01 2.59
N ASP A 26 -9.61 12.16 2.10
CA ASP A 26 -8.99 12.82 0.96
C ASP A 26 -7.57 13.28 1.28
N ASP A 27 -7.33 13.74 2.51
CA ASP A 27 -6.00 14.21 2.93
C ASP A 27 -4.97 13.08 2.89
N THR A 28 -5.32 11.90 3.42
CA THR A 28 -4.40 10.75 3.41
C THR A 28 -4.14 10.29 1.99
N ARG A 29 -5.19 10.20 1.17
CA ARG A 29 -5.05 9.83 -0.24
C ARG A 29 -4.14 10.79 -0.96
N ALA A 30 -4.38 12.10 -0.81
CA ALA A 30 -3.59 13.14 -1.47
C ALA A 30 -2.12 13.07 -1.02
N TYR A 31 -1.89 12.79 0.26
CA TYR A 31 -0.54 12.66 0.79
C TYR A 31 0.22 11.50 0.12
N LEU A 32 -0.43 10.34 0.03
CA LEU A 32 0.18 9.16 -0.60
C LEU A 32 0.44 9.39 -2.09
N VAL A 33 -0.53 9.94 -2.80
CA VAL A 33 -0.40 10.25 -4.23
C VAL A 33 0.72 11.28 -4.44
N GLY A 34 0.78 12.30 -3.60
CA GLY A 34 1.82 13.33 -3.68
C GLY A 34 3.22 12.78 -3.44
N PHE A 35 3.36 11.85 -2.50
CA PHE A 35 4.65 11.20 -2.26
C PHE A 35 5.12 10.45 -3.50
N ILE A 36 4.22 9.68 -4.13
CA ILE A 36 4.53 8.92 -5.34
C ILE A 36 4.90 9.86 -6.49
N ALA A 37 4.12 10.94 -6.68
CA ALA A 37 4.31 11.86 -7.77
C ALA A 37 5.64 12.64 -7.66
N ALA A 38 6.07 12.95 -6.45
CA ALA A 38 7.26 13.77 -6.22
C ALA A 38 8.55 12.97 -6.17
N ARG A 39 8.49 11.63 -6.23
CA ARG A 39 9.67 10.79 -6.07
C ARG A 39 9.71 9.73 -7.16
N ARG A 40 10.88 9.07 -7.30
CA ARG A 40 11.08 8.03 -8.31
C ARG A 40 11.21 6.68 -7.65
N GLY A 41 10.84 5.63 -8.40
CA GLY A 41 11.06 4.25 -7.99
C GLY A 41 10.34 3.89 -6.69
N VAL A 42 9.17 4.48 -6.46
CA VAL A 42 8.42 4.20 -5.24
C VAL A 42 7.84 2.80 -5.31
N GLU A 43 8.00 2.06 -4.22
CA GLU A 43 7.41 0.74 -4.04
C GLU A 43 6.63 0.72 -2.74
N GLY A 44 5.58 -0.11 -2.69
CA GLY A 44 4.71 -0.19 -1.52
C GLY A 44 4.91 -1.48 -0.73
N TRP A 45 4.82 -1.38 0.58
CA TRP A 45 4.76 -2.53 1.47
C TRP A 45 3.46 -2.43 2.26
N VAL A 46 2.63 -3.47 2.12
CA VAL A 46 1.34 -3.55 2.81
C VAL A 46 1.56 -4.25 4.14
N GLU A 47 1.36 -3.52 5.21
CA GLU A 47 1.55 -4.02 6.58
C GLU A 47 0.20 -4.47 7.13
N PRO A 48 0.07 -5.74 7.57
CA PRO A 48 -1.21 -6.24 8.04
C PRO A 48 -1.62 -5.60 9.37
N ALA A 49 -2.93 -5.60 9.63
CA ALA A 49 -3.45 -5.18 10.92
C ALA A 49 -2.92 -6.09 12.01
N THR A 50 -2.72 -5.51 13.19
CA THR A 50 -2.41 -6.26 14.41
C THR A 50 -3.55 -6.06 15.40
N GLN A 51 -3.45 -6.66 16.59
CA GLN A 51 -4.47 -6.43 17.60
C GLN A 51 -4.47 -4.98 18.11
N PHE A 52 -3.38 -4.23 17.87
CA PHE A 52 -3.24 -2.85 18.35
C PHE A 52 -3.28 -1.82 17.24
N ASN A 53 -3.04 -2.22 15.99
CA ASN A 53 -2.88 -1.27 14.89
C ASN A 53 -3.70 -1.68 13.69
N ARG A 54 -4.24 -0.68 12.98
CA ARG A 54 -4.89 -0.86 11.69
C ARG A 54 -3.84 -1.25 10.65
N PRO A 55 -4.27 -1.83 9.51
CA PRO A 55 -3.32 -2.05 8.42
C PRO A 55 -2.77 -0.72 7.94
N SER A 56 -1.57 -0.75 7.40
CA SER A 56 -0.91 0.44 6.90
C SER A 56 -0.23 0.18 5.58
N LEU A 57 0.03 1.25 4.85
CA LEU A 57 0.80 1.22 3.62
C LEU A 57 2.07 2.03 3.85
N LEU A 58 3.20 1.37 3.61
CA LEU A 58 4.52 1.97 3.67
C LEU A 58 4.98 2.18 2.23
N LEU A 59 5.32 3.42 1.86
CA LEU A 59 5.86 3.74 0.55
C LEU A 59 7.33 4.08 0.70
N ILE A 60 8.18 3.44 -0.09
CA ILE A 60 9.63 3.65 -0.04
C ILE A 60 10.10 4.11 -1.40
N ALA A 61 10.73 5.29 -1.44
CA ALA A 61 11.28 5.87 -2.65
C ALA A 61 12.63 5.24 -3.00
N HIS A 62 13.12 5.55 -4.18
CA HIS A 62 14.36 5.01 -4.73
C HIS A 62 15.58 5.27 -3.83
N ASP A 63 15.59 6.39 -3.11
CA ASP A 63 16.70 6.75 -2.21
C ASP A 63 16.52 6.23 -0.78
N GLY A 64 15.43 5.54 -0.53
CA GLY A 64 15.12 4.98 0.79
C GLY A 64 14.22 5.83 1.65
N GLU A 65 13.92 7.05 1.25
CA GLU A 65 12.94 7.88 1.96
C GLU A 65 11.59 7.16 2.00
N TRP A 66 10.90 7.19 3.14
CA TRP A 66 9.67 6.44 3.28
C TRP A 66 8.64 7.16 4.13
N VAL A 67 7.40 6.82 3.88
CA VAL A 67 6.25 7.29 4.68
C VAL A 67 5.36 6.10 4.98
N ARG A 68 4.62 6.20 6.08
CA ARG A 68 3.65 5.18 6.49
C ARG A 68 2.34 5.85 6.84
N ARG A 69 1.24 5.29 6.34
CA ARG A 69 -0.10 5.77 6.71
C ARG A 69 -1.03 4.59 6.91
N ALA A 70 -1.92 4.70 7.89
CA ALA A 70 -2.98 3.74 8.08
C ALA A 70 -3.92 3.77 6.88
N VAL A 71 -4.38 2.58 6.47
CA VAL A 71 -5.28 2.41 5.33
C VAL A 71 -6.47 1.57 5.78
N PRO A 72 -7.58 1.58 5.01
CA PRO A 72 -8.77 0.82 5.41
C PRO A 72 -8.54 -0.69 5.46
N SER A 73 -7.78 -1.25 4.51
CA SER A 73 -7.52 -2.69 4.45
C SER A 73 -6.32 -3.00 3.58
N GLY A 74 -5.81 -4.24 3.71
CA GLY A 74 -4.76 -4.74 2.82
C GLY A 74 -5.17 -4.73 1.35
N PRO A 75 -6.34 -5.30 1.00
CA PRO A 75 -6.80 -5.26 -0.40
C PRO A 75 -6.89 -3.85 -0.97
N TRP A 76 -7.34 -2.88 -0.18
CA TRP A 76 -7.36 -1.49 -0.61
C TRP A 76 -5.96 -1.00 -0.97
N ALA A 77 -4.97 -1.31 -0.12
CA ALA A 77 -3.59 -0.86 -0.32
C ALA A 77 -2.98 -1.44 -1.60
N PHE A 78 -3.19 -2.74 -1.87
CA PHE A 78 -2.71 -3.37 -3.09
C PHE A 78 -3.38 -2.76 -4.33
N GLU A 79 -4.68 -2.51 -4.27
CA GLU A 79 -5.40 -1.89 -5.38
C GLU A 79 -4.93 -0.45 -5.61
N PHE A 80 -4.72 0.30 -4.54
CA PHE A 80 -4.19 1.66 -4.63
C PHE A 80 -2.85 1.67 -5.36
N CYS A 81 -1.91 0.82 -4.95
CA CYS A 81 -0.60 0.74 -5.60
C CYS A 81 -0.72 0.35 -7.07
N SER A 82 -1.62 -0.60 -7.38
CA SER A 82 -1.86 -1.01 -8.76
C SER A 82 -2.34 0.16 -9.61
N ARG A 83 -3.29 0.94 -9.10
CA ARG A 83 -3.80 2.13 -9.81
C ARG A 83 -2.73 3.19 -10.00
N GLN A 84 -1.81 3.30 -9.06
CA GLN A 84 -0.69 4.24 -9.13
C GLN A 84 0.45 3.73 -10.02
N GLY A 85 0.36 2.49 -10.48
CA GLY A 85 1.40 1.91 -11.34
C GLY A 85 2.69 1.58 -10.61
N ILE A 86 2.63 1.32 -9.31
CA ILE A 86 3.80 0.96 -8.52
C ILE A 86 3.70 -0.47 -7.99
N PRO A 87 4.83 -1.16 -7.81
CA PRO A 87 4.82 -2.49 -7.21
C PRO A 87 4.40 -2.44 -5.75
N ALA A 88 3.77 -3.50 -5.29
CA ALA A 88 3.38 -3.63 -3.89
C ALA A 88 3.71 -5.03 -3.39
N TYR A 89 4.18 -5.12 -2.15
CA TYR A 89 4.60 -6.35 -1.52
C TYR A 89 3.94 -6.50 -0.16
N GLN A 90 3.79 -7.75 0.27
CA GLN A 90 3.29 -8.05 1.61
C GLN A 90 4.43 -7.93 2.62
N ALA A 91 4.31 -7.03 3.57
CA ALA A 91 5.28 -6.91 4.65
C ALA A 91 5.31 -8.21 5.47
N GLY A 92 6.50 -8.62 5.89
CA GLY A 92 6.69 -9.89 6.59
C GLY A 92 6.92 -11.06 5.65
N VAL A 93 6.53 -10.93 4.37
CA VAL A 93 6.83 -11.92 3.32
C VAL A 93 8.03 -11.45 2.49
N VAL A 94 7.98 -10.19 2.06
CA VAL A 94 9.10 -9.57 1.34
C VAL A 94 9.79 -8.60 2.27
N PRO A 95 11.10 -8.77 2.54
CA PRO A 95 11.83 -7.87 3.43
C PRO A 95 11.84 -6.43 2.90
N TYR A 96 11.91 -5.47 3.82
CA TYR A 96 12.14 -4.09 3.43
C TYR A 96 13.52 -3.98 2.77
N PRO A 97 13.67 -3.12 1.77
CA PRO A 97 14.93 -3.03 1.04
C PRO A 97 16.03 -2.36 1.88
N GLN A 98 17.28 -2.68 1.55
CA GLN A 98 18.43 -2.12 2.24
C GLN A 98 18.41 -0.58 2.22
N ARG A 99 17.93 0.01 1.13
CA ARG A 99 17.89 1.48 0.99
C ARG A 99 17.05 2.14 2.10
N LYS A 100 16.02 1.45 2.62
CA LYS A 100 15.24 1.97 3.74
C LYS A 100 16.10 2.01 5.01
N ARG A 101 16.84 0.94 5.27
CA ARG A 101 17.72 0.88 6.45
C ARG A 101 18.83 1.93 6.36
N ASP A 102 19.35 2.14 5.16
CA ASP A 102 20.39 3.16 4.94
C ASP A 102 19.85 4.57 5.16
N TRP A 103 18.62 4.81 4.72
CA TRP A 103 17.95 6.08 4.98
C TRP A 103 17.79 6.31 6.48
N ASP A 104 17.28 5.30 7.19
CA ASP A 104 17.06 5.37 8.63
C ASP A 104 18.35 5.62 9.39
N ALA A 105 19.45 5.09 8.89
CA ALA A 105 20.79 5.27 9.49
C ALA A 105 21.51 6.54 9.01
N GLY A 106 20.90 7.32 8.11
CA GLY A 106 21.54 8.51 7.55
C GLY A 106 22.60 8.22 6.49
N ARG A 107 22.62 7.03 5.95
CA ARG A 107 23.60 6.62 4.93
C ARG A 107 22.96 6.69 3.54
N ARG A 108 22.88 7.86 3.00
CA ARG A 108 22.31 8.08 1.67
C ARG A 108 23.36 8.35 0.64
#